data_a70d3eaa86f2afd636c76adcf2fd636c
#
_entry.id   a70d3eaa86f2afd636c76adcf2fd636c
#
_cell.length_a   1.000
_cell.length_b   1.000
_cell.length_c   1.000
_cell.angle_alpha   90.00
_cell.angle_beta   90.00
_cell.angle_gamma   90.00
#
_symmetry.space_group_name_H-M   'P 1'
#
loop_
_entity.id
_entity.type
_entity.pdbx_description
1 polymer ?
#
loop_
_entity_poly.entity_id
_entity_poly.type
_entity_poly.pdbx_seq_one_letter_code
_entity_poly.pdbx_strand_id
1 'polypeptide(L)'
;MPALRGGLLAVLIAVVAAGCGTGGPAKGGDANRGKKLFVAEARCGSCHTLKDAGSRGTVGPNLDAAFMRSKEENFKTSAIENVVLDQIRYPTTGSGMPADLVKGQDADDVAAYVALCAASTDKQACPGIAVAPGGAGLYASLGCQGCHSIDGSKSTGPTFKGLAGSKVKLTNGQTVTADDAYLLDAIVDPDKEIVQGYQPGVMSGVIKKGQVPQDQAKQLVDFIKKQK
;
A
#
# COMPACT_ATOMS: atom_id res chain seq x y z
N MET A 1 62.45 53.27 4.00
CA MET A 1 61.36 53.02 3.05
C MET A 1 60.72 51.73 3.47
N PRO A 2 59.52 51.70 4.08
CA PRO A 2 58.83 50.44 4.45
C PRO A 2 57.88 50.06 3.34
N ALA A 3 57.95 48.77 2.96
CA ALA A 3 57.09 48.16 1.98
C ALA A 3 55.71 47.80 2.59
N LEU A 4 54.65 48.36 1.99
CA LEU A 4 53.29 47.96 2.29
C LEU A 4 53.01 46.51 1.76
N ARG A 5 52.69 45.57 2.66
CA ARG A 5 52.15 44.28 2.32
C ARG A 5 50.63 44.39 2.31
N GLY A 6 50.05 44.43 1.11
CA GLY A 6 48.62 44.35 0.90
C GLY A 6 48.13 42.90 1.09
N GLY A 7 47.38 42.65 2.18
CA GLY A 7 46.69 41.37 2.38
C GLY A 7 45.38 41.34 1.59
N LEU A 8 45.30 40.45 0.62
CA LEU A 8 44.05 40.17 -0.11
C LEU A 8 43.15 39.34 0.80
N LEU A 9 42.07 39.93 1.30
CA LEU A 9 41.03 39.23 2.06
C LEU A 9 40.10 38.53 1.05
N ALA A 10 40.27 37.24 0.85
CA ALA A 10 39.37 36.45 0.06
C ALA A 10 38.08 36.18 0.85
N VAL A 11 37.01 36.90 0.52
CA VAL A 11 35.66 36.63 1.07
C VAL A 11 35.09 35.42 0.32
N LEU A 12 35.06 34.25 0.97
CA LEU A 12 34.36 33.07 0.49
C LEU A 12 32.84 33.27 0.69
N ILE A 13 32.14 33.62 -0.38
CA ILE A 13 30.68 33.63 -0.39
C ILE A 13 30.22 32.18 -0.52
N ALA A 14 29.80 31.57 0.59
CA ALA A 14 29.12 30.32 0.58
C ALA A 14 27.68 30.54 0.05
N VAL A 15 27.47 30.23 -1.23
CA VAL A 15 26.12 30.17 -1.80
C VAL A 15 25.43 28.94 -1.23
N VAL A 16 24.63 29.15 -0.20
CA VAL A 16 23.67 28.11 0.26
C VAL A 16 22.57 28.07 -0.78
N ALA A 17 22.64 27.08 -1.68
CA ALA A 17 21.51 26.73 -2.56
C ALA A 17 20.36 26.23 -1.67
N ALA A 18 19.48 27.13 -1.25
CA ALA A 18 18.20 26.78 -0.67
C ALA A 18 17.39 26.12 -1.79
N GLY A 19 17.42 24.80 -1.85
CA GLY A 19 16.53 24.04 -2.72
C GLY A 19 15.08 24.35 -2.33
N CYS A 20 14.29 24.80 -3.28
CA CYS A 20 12.85 25.01 -3.12
C CYS A 20 12.15 23.65 -2.96
N GLY A 21 12.19 23.09 -1.76
CA GLY A 21 11.39 21.94 -1.37
C GLY A 21 10.45 22.36 -0.25
N THR A 22 9.15 22.26 -0.47
CA THR A 22 8.13 22.67 0.48
C THR A 22 8.02 21.77 1.72
N GLY A 23 8.79 20.66 1.80
CA GLY A 23 8.69 19.68 2.86
C GLY A 23 9.96 19.37 3.65
N GLY A 24 11.09 19.95 3.31
CA GLY A 24 12.40 19.57 3.88
C GLY A 24 12.89 18.20 3.37
N PRO A 25 14.19 17.89 3.53
CA PRO A 25 14.74 16.62 3.08
C PRO A 25 14.11 15.47 3.85
N ALA A 26 13.90 14.32 3.16
CA ALA A 26 13.55 13.09 3.82
C ALA A 26 14.57 12.80 4.93
N LYS A 27 14.07 12.52 6.13
CA LYS A 27 14.91 12.28 7.31
C LYS A 27 15.53 10.88 7.34
N GLY A 28 15.26 10.08 6.31
CA GLY A 28 15.58 8.67 6.27
C GLY A 28 14.55 7.86 7.08
N GLY A 29 13.83 6.98 6.42
CA GLY A 29 12.85 6.10 7.05
C GLY A 29 13.40 4.68 7.21
N ASP A 30 12.75 3.90 8.08
CA ASP A 30 12.94 2.46 8.17
C ASP A 30 12.09 1.76 7.11
N ALA A 31 12.69 1.32 6.02
CA ALA A 31 12.01 0.63 4.93
C ALA A 31 11.34 -0.69 5.37
N ASN A 32 11.84 -1.37 6.42
CA ASN A 32 11.20 -2.58 6.96
C ASN A 32 9.87 -2.23 7.61
N ARG A 33 9.85 -1.16 8.41
CA ARG A 33 8.63 -0.66 9.02
C ARG A 33 7.71 -0.06 7.96
N GLY A 34 8.26 0.65 6.98
CA GLY A 34 7.52 1.20 5.83
C GLY A 34 6.78 0.14 5.02
N LYS A 35 7.39 -1.03 4.80
CA LYS A 35 6.72 -2.15 4.14
C LYS A 35 5.51 -2.65 4.95
N LYS A 36 5.66 -2.79 6.27
CA LYS A 36 4.54 -3.20 7.14
C LYS A 36 3.40 -2.19 7.08
N LEU A 37 3.71 -0.90 7.19
CA LEU A 37 2.74 0.18 7.06
C LEU A 37 2.05 0.16 5.70
N PHE A 38 2.81 0.05 4.61
CA PHE A 38 2.29 0.02 3.24
C PHE A 38 1.29 -1.11 3.02
N VAL A 39 1.62 -2.31 3.52
CA VAL A 39 0.83 -3.54 3.30
C VAL A 39 -0.36 -3.60 4.25
N ALA A 40 -0.17 -3.31 5.54
CA ALA A 40 -1.14 -3.62 6.59
C ALA A 40 -1.87 -2.40 7.17
N GLU A 41 -1.12 -1.42 7.66
CA GLU A 41 -1.69 -0.37 8.52
C GLU A 41 -2.20 0.83 7.72
N ALA A 42 -1.39 1.33 6.78
CA ALA A 42 -1.71 2.50 5.95
C ALA A 42 -2.50 2.16 4.68
N ARG A 43 -2.65 0.87 4.37
CA ARG A 43 -3.44 0.36 3.23
C ARG A 43 -3.06 0.92 1.86
N CYS A 44 -1.85 1.39 1.67
CA CYS A 44 -1.40 1.94 0.39
C CYS A 44 -1.58 0.93 -0.75
N GLY A 45 -1.35 -0.36 -0.45
CA GLY A 45 -1.50 -1.48 -1.38
C GLY A 45 -2.93 -1.73 -1.85
N SER A 46 -3.97 -1.19 -1.18
CA SER A 46 -5.36 -1.29 -1.65
C SER A 46 -5.61 -0.42 -2.88
N CYS A 47 -4.89 0.68 -3.00
CA CYS A 47 -4.99 1.60 -4.13
C CYS A 47 -3.84 1.47 -5.12
N HIS A 48 -2.63 1.17 -4.67
CA HIS A 48 -1.41 1.13 -5.48
C HIS A 48 -0.93 -0.30 -5.74
N THR A 49 -0.52 -0.55 -6.98
CA THR A 49 0.30 -1.72 -7.30
C THR A 49 1.75 -1.44 -6.93
N LEU A 50 2.37 -2.36 -6.19
CA LEU A 50 3.80 -2.42 -5.93
C LEU A 50 4.22 -3.90 -5.85
N LYS A 51 5.06 -4.33 -6.79
CA LYS A 51 5.43 -5.75 -6.95
C LYS A 51 6.05 -6.35 -5.69
N ASP A 52 6.96 -5.63 -5.04
CA ASP A 52 7.61 -6.08 -3.82
C ASP A 52 6.64 -6.27 -2.65
N ALA A 53 5.60 -5.44 -2.56
CA ALA A 53 4.51 -5.56 -1.59
C ALA A 53 3.52 -6.68 -1.92
N GLY A 54 3.58 -7.25 -3.11
CA GLY A 54 2.56 -8.16 -3.64
C GLY A 54 1.19 -7.48 -3.86
N SER A 55 1.14 -6.16 -3.79
CA SER A 55 -0.11 -5.39 -3.92
C SER A 55 -0.53 -5.24 -5.38
N ARG A 56 -1.84 -5.14 -5.60
CA ARG A 56 -2.46 -5.07 -6.93
C ARG A 56 -3.54 -3.99 -7.05
N GLY A 57 -3.51 -2.99 -6.17
CA GLY A 57 -4.44 -1.87 -6.23
C GLY A 57 -4.33 -1.12 -7.55
N THR A 58 -5.48 -0.76 -8.14
CA THR A 58 -5.58 -0.11 -9.47
C THR A 58 -6.25 1.26 -9.41
N VAL A 59 -6.62 1.73 -8.22
CA VAL A 59 -7.22 3.06 -8.00
C VAL A 59 -6.15 4.15 -8.15
N GLY A 60 -4.98 3.92 -7.56
CA GLY A 60 -3.81 4.78 -7.71
C GLY A 60 -2.84 4.23 -8.77
N PRO A 61 -1.79 4.99 -9.11
CA PRO A 61 -0.78 4.54 -10.06
C PRO A 61 -0.03 3.29 -9.59
N ASN A 62 0.41 2.49 -10.58
CA ASN A 62 1.39 1.44 -10.35
C ASN A 62 2.74 2.09 -9.99
N LEU A 63 3.23 1.88 -8.77
CA LEU A 63 4.43 2.53 -8.27
C LEU A 63 5.71 2.01 -8.93
N ASP A 64 5.74 0.75 -9.37
CA ASP A 64 6.87 0.25 -10.16
C ASP A 64 6.97 1.01 -11.49
N ALA A 65 5.86 1.17 -12.19
CA ALA A 65 5.84 1.93 -13.44
C ALA A 65 6.14 3.42 -13.23
N ALA A 66 5.65 4.01 -12.15
CA ALA A 66 5.85 5.43 -11.84
C ALA A 66 7.32 5.78 -11.60
N PHE A 67 8.10 4.88 -10.99
CA PHE A 67 9.50 5.13 -10.64
C PHE A 67 10.53 4.40 -11.53
N MET A 68 10.08 3.61 -12.51
CA MET A 68 10.96 2.84 -13.41
C MET A 68 11.99 3.75 -14.08
N ARG A 69 11.55 4.84 -14.73
CA ARG A 69 12.44 5.77 -15.39
C ARG A 69 13.43 6.44 -14.43
N SER A 70 12.99 6.85 -13.25
CA SER A 70 13.88 7.44 -12.25
C SER A 70 14.97 6.46 -11.80
N LYS A 71 14.65 5.16 -11.71
CA LYS A 71 15.63 4.10 -11.39
C LYS A 71 16.59 3.86 -12.54
N GLU A 72 16.11 3.81 -13.79
CA GLU A 72 16.93 3.66 -15.00
C GLU A 72 17.91 4.84 -15.18
N GLU A 73 17.47 6.04 -14.86
CA GLU A 73 18.30 7.27 -14.91
C GLU A 73 19.18 7.43 -13.66
N ASN A 74 19.23 6.43 -12.76
CA ASN A 74 20.05 6.42 -11.54
C ASN A 74 19.78 7.59 -10.59
N PHE A 75 18.53 8.03 -10.46
CA PHE A 75 18.17 9.00 -9.43
C PHE A 75 18.51 8.44 -8.05
N LYS A 76 19.02 9.31 -7.17
CA LYS A 76 19.28 8.95 -5.78
C LYS A 76 17.98 8.50 -5.10
N THR A 77 18.06 7.44 -4.30
CA THR A 77 16.91 6.93 -3.53
C THR A 77 16.27 8.04 -2.69
N SER A 78 17.06 8.92 -2.09
CA SER A 78 16.56 10.09 -1.34
C SER A 78 15.74 11.08 -2.17
N ALA A 79 16.01 11.21 -3.46
CA ALA A 79 15.21 12.05 -4.34
C ALA A 79 13.82 11.42 -4.59
N ILE A 80 13.77 10.11 -4.82
CA ILE A 80 12.51 9.37 -4.96
C ILE A 80 11.74 9.37 -3.64
N GLU A 81 12.43 9.20 -2.50
CA GLU A 81 11.85 9.25 -1.16
C GLU A 81 11.15 10.59 -0.90
N ASN A 82 11.77 11.70 -1.27
CA ASN A 82 11.15 13.03 -1.15
C ASN A 82 9.89 13.15 -2.02
N VAL A 83 9.91 12.65 -3.27
CA VAL A 83 8.72 12.66 -4.15
C VAL A 83 7.57 11.85 -3.52
N VAL A 84 7.85 10.66 -2.98
CA VAL A 84 6.84 9.84 -2.32
C VAL A 84 6.29 10.53 -1.09
N LEU A 85 7.18 11.12 -0.26
CA LEU A 85 6.81 11.82 0.95
C LEU A 85 5.93 13.05 0.65
N ASP A 86 6.26 13.80 -0.39
CA ASP A 86 5.46 14.94 -0.84
C ASP A 86 4.08 14.50 -1.34
N GLN A 87 3.99 13.37 -2.07
CA GLN A 87 2.70 12.81 -2.50
C GLN A 87 1.84 12.31 -1.33
N ILE A 88 2.44 11.81 -0.26
CA ILE A 88 1.71 11.43 0.97
C ILE A 88 1.15 12.67 1.66
N ARG A 89 1.95 13.73 1.76
CA ARG A 89 1.59 14.97 2.46
C ARG A 89 0.68 15.87 1.62
N TYR A 90 1.01 16.00 0.35
CA TYR A 90 0.39 16.94 -0.60
C TYR A 90 0.01 16.23 -1.90
N PRO A 91 -0.97 15.32 -1.87
CA PRO A 91 -1.37 14.60 -3.08
C PRO A 91 -1.83 15.57 -4.16
N THR A 92 -1.56 15.22 -5.41
CA THR A 92 -2.02 16.00 -6.57
C THR A 92 -3.52 16.22 -6.50
N THR A 93 -3.97 17.46 -6.64
CA THR A 93 -5.38 17.82 -6.59
C THR A 93 -6.18 17.00 -7.61
N GLY A 94 -7.27 16.39 -7.17
CA GLY A 94 -8.12 15.56 -8.01
C GLY A 94 -7.64 14.11 -8.22
N SER A 95 -6.51 13.72 -7.62
CA SER A 95 -6.00 12.34 -7.73
C SER A 95 -6.83 11.29 -6.98
N GLY A 96 -7.70 11.70 -6.06
CA GLY A 96 -8.44 10.80 -5.18
C GLY A 96 -7.60 10.17 -4.05
N MET A 97 -6.30 10.43 -3.99
CA MET A 97 -5.44 10.04 -2.88
C MET A 97 -5.69 10.97 -1.68
N PRO A 98 -6.09 10.44 -0.52
CA PRO A 98 -6.22 11.28 0.69
C PRO A 98 -4.85 11.77 1.16
N ALA A 99 -4.77 13.04 1.59
CA ALA A 99 -3.57 13.56 2.23
C ALA A 99 -3.37 12.93 3.61
N ASP A 100 -2.11 12.84 4.03
CA ASP A 100 -1.75 12.50 5.40
C ASP A 100 -2.32 11.15 5.91
N LEU A 101 -2.48 10.16 5.02
CA LEU A 101 -2.85 8.80 5.42
C LEU A 101 -1.91 8.23 6.49
N VAL A 102 -0.65 8.63 6.42
CA VAL A 102 0.37 8.41 7.45
C VAL A 102 1.11 9.71 7.69
N LYS A 103 1.63 9.94 8.92
CA LYS A 103 2.27 11.20 9.34
C LYS A 103 3.59 10.95 10.05
N GLY A 104 4.41 11.99 10.13
CA GLY A 104 5.67 11.95 10.86
C GLY A 104 6.56 10.80 10.38
N GLN A 105 7.11 10.04 11.31
CA GLN A 105 8.02 8.93 11.02
C GLN A 105 7.37 7.83 10.17
N ASP A 106 6.05 7.60 10.31
CA ASP A 106 5.34 6.61 9.49
C ASP A 106 5.33 6.99 8.00
N ALA A 107 5.21 8.28 7.69
CA ALA A 107 5.28 8.77 6.32
C ALA A 107 6.71 8.65 5.76
N ASP A 108 7.73 8.98 6.57
CA ASP A 108 9.14 8.82 6.21
C ASP A 108 9.46 7.33 5.94
N ASP A 109 8.98 6.42 6.77
CA ASP A 109 9.18 4.97 6.62
C ASP A 109 8.54 4.41 5.34
N VAL A 110 7.27 4.79 5.07
CA VAL A 110 6.59 4.40 3.82
C VAL A 110 7.32 4.96 2.60
N ALA A 111 7.76 6.21 2.67
CA ALA A 111 8.50 6.84 1.59
C ALA A 111 9.84 6.13 1.33
N ALA A 112 10.59 5.79 2.38
CA ALA A 112 11.83 5.03 2.28
C ALA A 112 11.60 3.64 1.65
N TYR A 113 10.55 2.93 2.06
CA TYR A 113 10.21 1.65 1.48
C TYR A 113 9.89 1.74 -0.02
N VAL A 114 8.98 2.63 -0.40
CA VAL A 114 8.60 2.81 -1.80
C VAL A 114 9.81 3.25 -2.64
N ALA A 115 10.58 4.20 -2.15
CA ALA A 115 11.77 4.70 -2.85
C ALA A 115 12.83 3.62 -3.05
N LEU A 116 12.98 2.70 -2.11
CA LEU A 116 13.92 1.59 -2.21
C LEU A 116 13.43 0.52 -3.18
N CYS A 117 12.15 0.16 -3.13
CA CYS A 117 11.62 -1.07 -3.71
C CYS A 117 10.82 -0.89 -5.00
N ALA A 118 10.24 0.28 -5.26
CA ALA A 118 9.54 0.53 -6.52
C ALA A 118 10.51 0.41 -7.70
N ALA A 119 10.15 -0.41 -8.69
CA ALA A 119 10.96 -0.73 -9.87
C ALA A 119 12.38 -1.28 -9.55
N SER A 120 12.63 -1.77 -8.33
CA SER A 120 13.93 -2.34 -7.99
C SER A 120 14.16 -3.67 -8.70
N THR A 121 15.32 -3.80 -9.32
CA THR A 121 15.82 -5.08 -9.86
C THR A 121 16.61 -5.86 -8.81
N ASP A 122 17.09 -5.20 -7.77
CA ASP A 122 17.80 -5.82 -6.65
C ASP A 122 16.80 -6.21 -5.56
N LYS A 123 16.47 -7.51 -5.53
CA LYS A 123 15.56 -8.07 -4.52
C LYS A 123 16.17 -8.11 -3.11
N GLN A 124 17.49 -8.06 -2.99
CA GLN A 124 18.20 -8.05 -1.72
C GLN A 124 18.16 -6.65 -1.07
N ALA A 125 18.05 -5.58 -1.87
CA ALA A 125 17.94 -4.23 -1.35
C ALA A 125 16.59 -3.97 -0.67
N CYS A 126 15.54 -4.69 -1.08
CA CYS A 126 14.20 -4.51 -0.51
C CYS A 126 14.04 -5.30 0.80
N PRO A 127 13.32 -4.76 1.79
CA PRO A 127 13.09 -5.46 3.02
C PRO A 127 12.48 -6.84 2.80
N GLY A 128 13.17 -7.86 3.26
CA GLY A 128 12.74 -9.25 3.21
C GLY A 128 11.61 -9.57 4.19
N ILE A 129 10.66 -8.67 4.39
CA ILE A 129 9.46 -9.07 5.11
C ILE A 129 8.76 -10.05 4.20
N ALA A 130 8.84 -11.31 4.56
CA ALA A 130 7.90 -12.28 4.07
C ALA A 130 6.50 -11.71 4.37
N VAL A 131 5.81 -11.22 3.33
CA VAL A 131 4.35 -11.17 3.39
C VAL A 131 4.00 -12.58 3.82
N ALA A 132 3.29 -12.74 4.93
CA ALA A 132 3.00 -14.06 5.45
C ALA A 132 2.56 -14.96 4.28
N PRO A 133 3.21 -16.09 4.03
CA PRO A 133 2.85 -16.90 2.88
C PRO A 133 1.40 -17.35 3.03
N GLY A 134 0.70 -17.44 1.92
CA GLY A 134 -0.69 -17.91 1.90
C GLY A 134 -1.74 -16.84 2.18
N GLY A 135 -2.91 -17.27 2.62
CA GLY A 135 -4.10 -16.40 2.72
C GLY A 135 -3.96 -15.20 3.65
N ALA A 136 -3.18 -15.29 4.72
CA ALA A 136 -2.95 -14.15 5.62
C ALA A 136 -2.19 -13.00 4.91
N GLY A 137 -1.18 -13.34 4.13
CA GLY A 137 -0.49 -12.36 3.34
C GLY A 137 -1.34 -11.75 2.23
N LEU A 138 -2.16 -12.58 1.59
CA LEU A 138 -3.12 -12.12 0.57
C LEU A 138 -4.20 -11.21 1.19
N TYR A 139 -4.73 -11.57 2.37
CA TYR A 139 -5.68 -10.73 3.12
C TYR A 139 -5.13 -9.32 3.35
N ALA A 140 -3.84 -9.22 3.71
CA ALA A 140 -3.17 -7.94 3.89
C ALA A 140 -2.88 -7.23 2.55
N SER A 141 -2.22 -7.92 1.61
CA SER A 141 -1.71 -7.31 0.37
C SER A 141 -2.80 -6.92 -0.64
N LEU A 142 -3.94 -7.63 -0.63
CA LEU A 142 -5.11 -7.28 -1.43
C LEU A 142 -6.02 -6.24 -0.74
N GLY A 143 -5.67 -5.79 0.48
CA GLY A 143 -6.42 -4.79 1.23
C GLY A 143 -7.74 -5.28 1.82
N CYS A 144 -7.97 -6.60 1.89
CA CYS A 144 -9.22 -7.19 2.42
C CYS A 144 -9.53 -6.70 3.84
N GLN A 145 -8.51 -6.52 4.67
CA GLN A 145 -8.61 -5.99 6.05
C GLN A 145 -9.22 -4.60 6.13
N GLY A 146 -9.24 -3.87 5.02
CA GLY A 146 -9.87 -2.56 4.93
C GLY A 146 -11.36 -2.58 5.12
N CYS A 147 -12.00 -3.70 4.75
CA CYS A 147 -13.44 -3.86 4.75
C CYS A 147 -13.90 -5.06 5.57
N HIS A 148 -13.06 -6.08 5.74
CA HIS A 148 -13.40 -7.32 6.46
C HIS A 148 -12.58 -7.45 7.73
N SER A 149 -13.22 -7.48 8.88
CA SER A 149 -12.57 -7.76 10.17
C SER A 149 -12.34 -9.27 10.38
N ILE A 150 -11.43 -9.61 11.27
CA ILE A 150 -11.18 -11.00 11.72
C ILE A 150 -11.46 -11.20 13.21
N ASP A 151 -11.85 -10.12 13.89
CA ASP A 151 -12.13 -10.10 15.33
C ASP A 151 -13.63 -10.04 15.66
N GLY A 152 -14.50 -9.94 14.65
CA GLY A 152 -15.94 -9.80 14.79
C GLY A 152 -16.44 -8.37 14.85
N SER A 153 -15.57 -7.37 14.77
CA SER A 153 -15.98 -5.97 14.71
C SER A 153 -16.77 -5.67 13.43
N LYS A 154 -17.74 -4.74 13.52
CA LYS A 154 -18.46 -4.26 12.34
C LYS A 154 -17.55 -3.48 11.44
N SER A 155 -17.65 -3.74 10.13
CA SER A 155 -16.88 -3.03 9.11
C SER A 155 -17.73 -2.87 7.84
N THR A 156 -17.14 -2.33 6.78
CA THR A 156 -17.78 -2.11 5.48
C THR A 156 -18.21 -3.42 4.81
N GLY A 157 -17.49 -4.51 5.07
CA GLY A 157 -17.80 -5.87 4.64
C GLY A 157 -18.06 -6.80 5.82
N PRO A 158 -18.60 -8.03 5.57
CA PRO A 158 -18.80 -9.04 6.60
C PRO A 158 -17.49 -9.38 7.32
N THR A 159 -17.57 -9.61 8.65
CA THR A 159 -16.43 -10.15 9.38
C THR A 159 -16.11 -11.56 8.93
N PHE A 160 -14.84 -11.93 8.89
CA PHE A 160 -14.42 -13.31 8.62
C PHE A 160 -14.50 -14.21 9.86
N LYS A 161 -14.60 -13.61 11.06
CA LYS A 161 -14.72 -14.38 12.30
C LYS A 161 -15.99 -15.22 12.29
N GLY A 162 -15.82 -16.53 12.37
CA GLY A 162 -16.92 -17.50 12.39
C GLY A 162 -17.73 -17.57 11.09
N LEU A 163 -17.26 -16.96 9.99
CA LEU A 163 -17.99 -16.93 8.73
C LEU A 163 -18.06 -18.30 8.07
N ALA A 164 -16.92 -18.99 7.95
CA ALA A 164 -16.87 -20.30 7.29
C ALA A 164 -17.78 -21.33 7.96
N GLY A 165 -18.67 -21.94 7.18
CA GLY A 165 -19.69 -22.89 7.63
C GLY A 165 -20.93 -22.27 8.25
N SER A 166 -20.98 -20.95 8.43
CA SER A 166 -22.15 -20.25 8.97
C SER A 166 -23.28 -20.14 7.93
N LYS A 167 -24.50 -19.83 8.40
CA LYS A 167 -25.63 -19.50 7.54
C LYS A 167 -25.61 -18.00 7.22
N VAL A 168 -25.56 -17.67 5.94
CA VAL A 168 -25.52 -16.30 5.42
C VAL A 168 -26.83 -16.00 4.73
N LYS A 169 -27.50 -14.94 5.14
CA LYS A 169 -28.72 -14.45 4.49
C LYS A 169 -28.35 -13.45 3.39
N LEU A 170 -28.87 -13.65 2.19
CA LEU A 170 -28.61 -12.83 1.02
C LEU A 170 -29.71 -11.77 0.81
N THR A 171 -29.40 -10.73 0.03
CA THR A 171 -30.34 -9.65 -0.30
C THR A 171 -31.55 -10.15 -1.10
N ASN A 172 -31.42 -11.27 -1.84
CA ASN A 172 -32.52 -11.92 -2.55
C ASN A 172 -33.44 -12.75 -1.66
N GLY A 173 -33.19 -12.78 -0.33
CA GLY A 173 -33.96 -13.51 0.66
C GLY A 173 -33.54 -14.98 0.88
N GLN A 174 -32.63 -15.51 0.07
CA GLN A 174 -32.07 -16.83 0.23
C GLN A 174 -31.14 -16.90 1.44
N THR A 175 -31.02 -18.08 2.03
CA THR A 175 -30.03 -18.39 3.06
C THR A 175 -29.11 -19.48 2.55
N VAL A 176 -27.83 -19.20 2.45
CA VAL A 176 -26.82 -20.15 1.98
C VAL A 176 -25.88 -20.54 3.12
N THR A 177 -25.12 -21.60 2.91
CA THR A 177 -24.02 -21.93 3.82
C THR A 177 -22.74 -21.33 3.26
N ALA A 178 -21.97 -20.63 4.08
CA ALA A 178 -20.66 -20.10 3.68
C ALA A 178 -19.63 -21.24 3.60
N ASP A 179 -19.84 -22.18 2.68
CA ASP A 179 -18.90 -23.24 2.35
C ASP A 179 -17.76 -22.76 1.45
N ASP A 180 -16.84 -23.66 1.12
CA ASP A 180 -15.68 -23.33 0.31
C ASP A 180 -16.06 -22.78 -1.08
N ALA A 181 -17.14 -23.30 -1.69
CA ALA A 181 -17.61 -22.85 -3.00
C ALA A 181 -18.19 -21.43 -2.92
N TYR A 182 -19.04 -21.16 -1.94
CA TYR A 182 -19.57 -19.82 -1.69
C TYR A 182 -18.45 -18.80 -1.42
N LEU A 183 -17.51 -19.14 -0.52
CA LEU A 183 -16.40 -18.25 -0.19
C LEU A 183 -15.49 -17.96 -1.40
N LEU A 184 -15.24 -18.99 -2.22
CA LEU A 184 -14.46 -18.83 -3.45
C LEU A 184 -15.18 -17.91 -4.44
N ASP A 185 -16.46 -18.13 -4.67
CA ASP A 185 -17.29 -17.31 -5.56
C ASP A 185 -17.34 -15.86 -5.09
N ALA A 186 -17.56 -15.62 -3.80
CA ALA A 186 -17.59 -14.28 -3.21
C ALA A 186 -16.26 -13.51 -3.37
N ILE A 187 -15.14 -14.21 -3.48
CA ILE A 187 -13.83 -13.57 -3.74
C ILE A 187 -13.63 -13.29 -5.24
N VAL A 188 -13.97 -14.24 -6.12
CA VAL A 188 -13.67 -14.12 -7.56
C VAL A 188 -14.75 -13.36 -8.33
N ASP A 189 -15.96 -13.31 -7.83
CA ASP A 189 -17.12 -12.60 -8.40
C ASP A 189 -17.94 -11.89 -7.30
N PRO A 190 -17.44 -10.79 -6.74
CA PRO A 190 -17.97 -10.21 -5.50
C PRO A 190 -19.43 -9.76 -5.55
N ASP A 191 -19.96 -9.47 -6.72
CA ASP A 191 -21.37 -9.03 -6.86
C ASP A 191 -22.34 -10.16 -7.22
N LYS A 192 -21.85 -11.43 -7.31
CA LYS A 192 -22.69 -12.57 -7.64
C LYS A 192 -23.77 -12.81 -6.58
N GLU A 193 -23.39 -12.69 -5.31
CA GLU A 193 -24.28 -12.90 -4.16
C GLU A 193 -23.99 -11.86 -3.06
N ILE A 194 -24.95 -11.00 -2.77
CA ILE A 194 -24.77 -9.92 -1.80
C ILE A 194 -25.40 -10.32 -0.46
N VAL A 195 -24.59 -10.25 0.59
CA VAL A 195 -25.02 -10.51 1.97
C VAL A 195 -26.00 -9.43 2.43
N GLN A 196 -27.11 -9.83 3.07
CA GLN A 196 -28.09 -8.89 3.59
C GLN A 196 -27.45 -7.88 4.55
N GLY A 197 -27.75 -6.59 4.33
CA GLY A 197 -27.17 -5.48 5.10
C GLY A 197 -25.91 -4.88 4.48
N TYR A 198 -25.41 -5.42 3.37
CA TYR A 198 -24.32 -4.87 2.59
C TYR A 198 -24.76 -4.42 1.20
N GLN A 199 -24.01 -3.51 0.58
CA GLN A 199 -24.35 -2.94 -0.71
C GLN A 199 -23.58 -3.61 -1.85
N PRO A 200 -24.22 -3.85 -3.01
CA PRO A 200 -23.52 -4.28 -4.23
C PRO A 200 -22.54 -3.17 -4.69
N GLY A 201 -21.53 -3.56 -5.44
CA GLY A 201 -20.57 -2.61 -6.01
C GLY A 201 -19.45 -2.17 -5.07
N VAL A 202 -19.59 -2.35 -3.75
CA VAL A 202 -18.58 -1.92 -2.78
C VAL A 202 -17.31 -2.75 -2.89
N MET A 203 -17.44 -4.07 -2.82
CA MET A 203 -16.27 -4.97 -2.95
C MET A 203 -15.76 -4.99 -4.40
N SER A 204 -16.63 -5.05 -5.39
CA SER A 204 -16.25 -5.04 -6.81
C SER A 204 -15.67 -3.68 -7.26
N GLY A 205 -15.88 -2.63 -6.49
CA GLY A 205 -15.19 -1.35 -6.66
C GLY A 205 -13.68 -1.48 -6.44
N VAL A 206 -13.25 -2.37 -5.57
CA VAL A 206 -11.84 -2.60 -5.18
C VAL A 206 -11.28 -3.87 -5.82
N ILE A 207 -12.01 -4.98 -5.74
CA ILE A 207 -11.63 -6.29 -6.29
C ILE A 207 -12.55 -6.59 -7.48
N LYS A 208 -12.02 -6.45 -8.70
CA LYS A 208 -12.80 -6.73 -9.90
C LYS A 208 -13.03 -8.23 -10.08
N LYS A 209 -14.14 -8.60 -10.71
CA LYS A 209 -14.42 -9.98 -11.08
C LYS A 209 -13.23 -10.61 -11.80
N GLY A 210 -12.76 -11.76 -11.29
CA GLY A 210 -11.62 -12.50 -11.83
C GLY A 210 -10.25 -11.85 -11.57
N GLN A 211 -10.16 -10.76 -10.82
CA GLN A 211 -8.90 -10.09 -10.49
C GLN A 211 -8.02 -10.94 -9.55
N VAL A 212 -8.64 -11.71 -8.64
CA VAL A 212 -7.94 -12.62 -7.76
C VAL A 212 -7.85 -13.98 -8.45
N PRO A 213 -6.64 -14.49 -8.78
CA PRO A 213 -6.45 -15.82 -9.34
C PRO A 213 -7.02 -16.90 -8.42
N GLN A 214 -7.54 -17.99 -9.01
CA GLN A 214 -8.20 -19.04 -8.23
C GLN A 214 -7.32 -19.69 -7.17
N ASP A 215 -6.03 -19.86 -7.43
CA ASP A 215 -5.07 -20.40 -6.48
C ASP A 215 -4.88 -19.47 -5.26
N GLN A 216 -4.89 -18.16 -5.48
CA GLN A 216 -4.86 -17.17 -4.41
C GLN A 216 -6.19 -17.08 -3.66
N ALA A 217 -7.31 -17.15 -4.39
CA ALA A 217 -8.64 -17.19 -3.76
C ALA A 217 -8.82 -18.40 -2.85
N LYS A 218 -8.32 -19.59 -3.24
CA LYS A 218 -8.30 -20.78 -2.38
C LYS A 218 -7.48 -20.57 -1.10
N GLN A 219 -6.32 -19.91 -1.20
CA GLN A 219 -5.52 -19.58 -0.01
C GLN A 219 -6.24 -18.59 0.92
N LEU A 220 -7.02 -17.65 0.37
CA LEU A 220 -7.88 -16.75 1.16
C LEU A 220 -9.02 -17.52 1.83
N VAL A 221 -9.67 -18.48 1.13
CA VAL A 221 -10.69 -19.36 1.73
C VAL A 221 -10.09 -20.12 2.92
N ASP A 222 -8.90 -20.71 2.76
CA ASP A 222 -8.21 -21.42 3.86
C ASP A 222 -7.87 -20.48 5.03
N PHE A 223 -7.56 -19.22 4.75
CA PHE A 223 -7.37 -18.21 5.79
C PHE A 223 -8.68 -17.87 6.50
N ILE A 224 -9.78 -17.64 5.77
CA ILE A 224 -11.10 -17.34 6.33
C ILE A 224 -11.57 -18.49 7.25
N LYS A 225 -11.36 -19.74 6.86
CA LYS A 225 -11.72 -20.92 7.67
C LYS A 225 -11.00 -21.00 9.02
N LYS A 226 -9.88 -20.32 9.17
CA LYS A 226 -9.11 -20.26 10.44
C LYS A 226 -9.60 -19.16 11.38
N GLN A 227 -10.45 -18.24 10.93
CA GLN A 227 -10.99 -17.15 11.75
C GLN A 227 -12.22 -17.66 12.54
N LYS A 228 -12.00 -18.09 13.76
CA LYS A 228 -13.05 -18.65 14.67
C LYS A 228 -13.50 -17.62 15.70
#